data_1fbd0cd1f1002e859b61a6bf72811f84
#
_entry.id   1fbd0cd1f1002e859b61a6bf72811f84
#
_cell.length_a   1.000
_cell.length_b   1.000
_cell.length_c   1.000
_cell.angle_alpha   90.00
_cell.angle_beta   90.00
_cell.angle_gamma   90.00
#
_symmetry.space_group_name_H-M   'P 1'
#
loop_
_entity.id
_entity.type
_entity.pdbx_description
1 polymer ?
#
loop_
_entity_poly.entity_id
_entity_poly.type
_entity_poly.pdbx_seq_one_letter_code
_entity_poly.pdbx_strand_id
1 'polypeptide(L)'
;GLLLLDLKDLRAVLQFVGDNAAQFKTQYGNVSSASIGAIQRGLLQIEEQGGDRFFGEPMLNIDDLMQTADGRGVVNILAADKLMNNPRLDSTFLLWLLPELFENLPEVGDPEKPKLVFFFDEAHLLFNDAPKALLEKVEQVVRLIRSKGVGVFFVTQNPLDVPETVLGQLGNRVQHALRAFTPRDQKA
;
A
#
# COMPACT_ATOMS: atom_id res chain seq x y z
N GLY A 1 15.33 -24.98 4.34
CA GLY A 1 14.32 -24.13 4.97
C GLY A 1 13.01 -24.26 4.21
N LEU A 2 11.90 -24.05 4.88
CA LEU A 2 10.59 -23.93 4.22
C LEU A 2 10.54 -22.58 3.53
N LEU A 3 10.12 -22.54 2.28
CA LEU A 3 9.84 -21.29 1.56
C LEU A 3 8.44 -20.84 1.96
N LEU A 4 8.25 -19.52 2.06
CA LEU A 4 6.97 -18.89 2.32
C LEU A 4 6.55 -18.19 1.02
N LEU A 5 5.82 -18.88 0.17
CA LEU A 5 5.51 -18.42 -1.19
C LEU A 5 4.08 -17.89 -1.33
N ASP A 6 3.15 -18.39 -0.51
CA ASP A 6 1.74 -18.00 -0.59
C ASP A 6 1.06 -18.03 0.79
N LEU A 7 -0.25 -17.72 0.81
CA LEU A 7 -1.05 -17.75 2.04
C LEU A 7 -1.19 -19.15 2.65
N LYS A 8 -1.12 -20.21 1.85
CA LYS A 8 -1.21 -21.60 2.34
C LYS A 8 0.03 -21.96 3.12
N ASP A 9 1.20 -21.54 2.63
CA ASP A 9 2.47 -21.73 3.35
C ASP A 9 2.47 -20.97 4.67
N LEU A 10 1.99 -19.72 4.67
CA LEU A 10 1.85 -18.93 5.90
C LEU A 10 0.93 -19.61 6.91
N ARG A 11 -0.18 -20.19 6.47
CA ARG A 11 -1.11 -20.93 7.33
C ARG A 11 -0.48 -22.21 7.88
N ALA A 12 0.30 -22.91 7.06
CA ALA A 12 1.02 -24.10 7.50
C ALA A 12 2.08 -23.76 8.57
N VAL A 13 2.81 -22.65 8.39
CA VAL A 13 3.76 -22.14 9.40
C VAL A 13 3.04 -21.78 10.70
N LEU A 14 1.91 -21.09 10.63
CA LEU A 14 1.12 -20.74 11.81
C LEU A 14 0.61 -21.99 12.56
N GLN A 15 0.16 -23.01 11.82
CA GLN A 15 -0.24 -24.26 12.42
C GLN A 15 0.93 -24.94 13.14
N PHE A 16 2.09 -25.01 12.48
CA PHE A 16 3.30 -25.56 13.08
C PHE A 16 3.71 -24.81 14.35
N VAL A 17 3.66 -23.47 14.34
CA VAL A 17 3.96 -22.66 15.52
C VAL A 17 2.96 -22.93 16.66
N GLY A 18 1.68 -23.10 16.32
CA GLY A 18 0.64 -23.45 17.28
C GLY A 18 0.87 -24.82 17.93
N ASP A 19 1.17 -25.81 17.12
CA ASP A 19 1.40 -27.20 17.57
C ASP A 19 2.68 -27.34 18.43
N ASN A 20 3.65 -26.43 18.20
CA ASN A 20 4.94 -26.40 18.91
C ASN A 20 5.07 -25.21 19.87
N ALA A 21 3.97 -24.60 20.30
CA ALA A 21 3.95 -23.37 21.09
C ALA A 21 4.85 -23.42 22.35
N ALA A 22 4.93 -24.58 23.01
CA ALA A 22 5.79 -24.77 24.17
C ALA A 22 7.28 -24.54 23.91
N GLN A 23 7.75 -24.90 22.70
CA GLN A 23 9.16 -24.74 22.30
C GLN A 23 9.51 -23.25 22.07
N PHE A 24 8.56 -22.50 21.58
CA PHE A 24 8.74 -21.08 21.25
C PHE A 24 8.55 -20.14 22.43
N LYS A 25 7.92 -20.61 23.51
CA LYS A 25 7.54 -19.79 24.67
C LYS A 25 8.72 -19.06 25.31
N THR A 26 9.87 -19.69 25.43
CA THR A 26 11.06 -19.12 26.07
C THR A 26 11.68 -18.01 25.23
N GLN A 27 11.65 -18.13 23.92
CA GLN A 27 12.31 -17.20 22.99
C GLN A 27 11.40 -16.07 22.54
N TYR A 28 10.11 -16.35 22.31
CA TYR A 28 9.15 -15.41 21.69
C TYR A 28 7.96 -15.05 22.60
N GLY A 29 7.94 -15.57 23.83
CA GLY A 29 6.82 -15.33 24.75
C GLY A 29 5.68 -16.33 24.56
N ASN A 30 4.54 -16.03 25.19
CA ASN A 30 3.41 -16.93 25.20
C ASN A 30 2.67 -16.93 23.86
N VAL A 31 2.76 -18.03 23.12
CA VAL A 31 1.98 -18.29 21.91
C VAL A 31 0.71 -19.02 22.30
N SER A 32 -0.45 -18.36 22.21
CA SER A 32 -1.73 -18.97 22.58
C SER A 32 -2.47 -19.52 21.35
N SER A 33 -3.21 -20.61 21.54
CA SER A 33 -4.10 -21.16 20.51
C SER A 33 -5.17 -20.14 20.07
N ALA A 34 -5.60 -19.27 20.99
CA ALA A 34 -6.55 -18.20 20.68
C ALA A 34 -5.95 -17.16 19.72
N SER A 35 -4.67 -16.80 19.89
CA SER A 35 -3.95 -15.89 18.99
C SER A 35 -3.77 -16.50 17.60
N ILE A 36 -3.32 -17.76 17.54
CA ILE A 36 -3.19 -18.52 16.28
C ILE A 36 -4.54 -18.58 15.56
N GLY A 37 -5.61 -18.94 16.27
CA GLY A 37 -6.95 -19.00 15.70
C GLY A 37 -7.47 -17.64 15.19
N ALA A 38 -7.12 -16.54 15.87
CA ALA A 38 -7.47 -15.18 15.42
C ALA A 38 -6.76 -14.82 14.11
N ILE A 39 -5.46 -15.12 14.00
CA ILE A 39 -4.68 -14.90 12.78
C ILE A 39 -5.21 -15.74 11.64
N GLN A 40 -5.46 -17.04 11.88
CA GLN A 40 -6.01 -17.96 10.87
C GLN A 40 -7.35 -17.46 10.31
N ARG A 41 -8.25 -16.95 11.16
CA ARG A 41 -9.52 -16.35 10.70
C ARG A 41 -9.30 -15.09 9.86
N GLY A 42 -8.32 -14.25 10.24
CA GLY A 42 -7.96 -13.07 9.44
C GLY A 42 -7.45 -13.46 8.05
N LEU A 43 -6.60 -14.49 7.96
CA LEU A 43 -6.10 -15.00 6.68
C LEU A 43 -7.20 -15.58 5.81
N LEU A 44 -8.15 -16.33 6.40
CA LEU A 44 -9.32 -16.84 5.67
C LEU A 44 -10.13 -15.70 5.04
N GLN A 45 -10.35 -14.61 5.78
CA GLN A 45 -11.06 -13.45 5.22
C GLN A 45 -10.32 -12.82 4.03
N ILE A 46 -8.98 -12.81 4.05
CA ILE A 46 -8.17 -12.32 2.93
C ILE A 46 -8.28 -13.29 1.74
N GLU A 47 -8.23 -14.59 1.98
CA GLU A 47 -8.41 -15.62 0.93
C GLU A 47 -9.79 -15.49 0.26
N GLU A 48 -10.86 -15.35 1.04
CA GLU A 48 -12.23 -15.15 0.53
C GLU A 48 -12.39 -13.89 -0.34
N GLN A 49 -11.55 -12.88 -0.09
CA GLN A 49 -11.49 -11.65 -0.88
C GLN A 49 -10.59 -11.76 -2.12
N GLY A 50 -10.09 -12.94 -2.45
CA GLY A 50 -9.23 -13.19 -3.60
C GLY A 50 -7.73 -13.11 -3.30
N GLY A 51 -7.35 -13.07 -2.02
CA GLY A 51 -5.96 -13.05 -1.59
C GLY A 51 -5.16 -14.27 -2.03
N ASP A 52 -5.82 -15.40 -2.24
CA ASP A 52 -5.23 -16.63 -2.78
C ASP A 52 -4.68 -16.47 -4.21
N ARG A 53 -5.22 -15.49 -4.96
CA ARG A 53 -4.77 -15.13 -6.31
C ARG A 53 -3.85 -13.94 -6.35
N PHE A 54 -3.84 -13.18 -5.26
CA PHE A 54 -3.07 -11.94 -5.15
C PHE A 54 -1.71 -12.19 -4.50
N PHE A 55 -1.64 -12.98 -3.43
CA PHE A 55 -0.38 -13.33 -2.76
C PHE A 55 0.16 -14.64 -3.31
N GLY A 56 1.31 -14.59 -3.95
CA GLY A 56 1.96 -15.76 -4.54
C GLY A 56 3.09 -15.37 -5.49
N GLU A 57 3.56 -16.34 -6.23
CA GLU A 57 4.55 -16.17 -7.27
C GLU A 57 3.88 -15.88 -8.65
N PRO A 58 4.48 -15.03 -9.51
CA PRO A 58 5.70 -14.24 -9.26
C PRO A 58 5.43 -13.02 -8.38
N MET A 59 6.39 -12.69 -7.50
CA MET A 59 6.32 -11.48 -6.68
C MET A 59 6.53 -10.23 -7.56
N LEU A 60 5.73 -9.19 -7.30
CA LEU A 60 5.92 -7.88 -7.96
C LEU A 60 7.28 -7.30 -7.56
N ASN A 61 8.08 -6.97 -8.56
CA ASN A 61 9.35 -6.28 -8.37
C ASN A 61 9.20 -4.79 -8.73
N ILE A 62 9.64 -3.90 -7.83
CA ILE A 62 9.59 -2.46 -8.05
C ILE A 62 10.42 -2.03 -9.27
N ASP A 63 11.54 -2.70 -9.55
CA ASP A 63 12.38 -2.42 -10.71
C ASP A 63 11.62 -2.63 -12.03
N ASP A 64 10.65 -3.54 -12.06
CA ASP A 64 9.81 -3.77 -13.25
C ASP A 64 8.90 -2.58 -13.56
N LEU A 65 8.57 -1.77 -12.55
CA LEU A 65 7.79 -0.53 -12.74
C LEU A 65 8.62 0.62 -13.33
N MET A 66 9.95 0.53 -13.27
CA MET A 66 10.87 1.58 -13.73
C MET A 66 11.51 1.29 -15.08
N GLN A 67 11.00 0.31 -15.81
CA GLN A 67 11.52 -0.05 -17.13
C GLN A 67 11.34 1.06 -18.15
N THR A 68 12.25 1.08 -19.11
CA THR A 68 12.17 1.97 -20.28
C THR A 68 12.13 1.15 -21.56
N ALA A 69 11.32 1.60 -22.51
CA ALA A 69 11.24 1.04 -23.87
C ALA A 69 11.46 2.17 -24.89
N ASP A 70 12.37 1.98 -25.83
CA ASP A 70 12.72 2.96 -26.88
C ASP A 70 13.08 4.36 -26.32
N GLY A 71 13.75 4.41 -25.16
CA GLY A 71 14.14 5.65 -24.49
C GLY A 71 13.00 6.39 -23.78
N ARG A 72 11.82 5.76 -23.66
CA ARG A 72 10.65 6.29 -22.93
C ARG A 72 10.34 5.41 -21.74
N GLY A 73 9.80 6.02 -20.69
CA GLY A 73 9.29 5.28 -19.53
C GLY A 73 8.08 4.43 -19.90
N VAL A 74 7.97 3.26 -19.30
CA VAL A 74 6.82 2.38 -19.45
C VAL A 74 5.69 2.88 -18.55
N VAL A 75 4.46 2.90 -19.08
CA VAL A 75 3.25 3.20 -18.31
C VAL A 75 2.67 1.89 -17.79
N ASN A 76 2.68 1.74 -16.46
CA ASN A 76 2.08 0.60 -15.78
C ASN A 76 0.70 1.01 -15.25
N ILE A 77 -0.31 0.21 -15.50
CA ILE A 77 -1.68 0.45 -15.01
C ILE A 77 -2.06 -0.67 -14.07
N LEU A 78 -2.20 -0.34 -12.78
CA LEU A 78 -2.81 -1.24 -11.82
C LEU A 78 -4.33 -1.06 -11.88
N ALA A 79 -5.02 -2.05 -12.44
CA ALA A 79 -6.48 -2.07 -12.46
C ALA A 79 -6.99 -2.39 -11.04
N ALA A 80 -7.22 -1.36 -10.23
CA ALA A 80 -7.59 -1.48 -8.83
C ALA A 80 -9.08 -1.71 -8.59
N ASP A 81 -9.91 -1.78 -9.64
CA ASP A 81 -11.36 -2.02 -9.56
C ASP A 81 -11.72 -3.26 -8.74
N LYS A 82 -10.92 -4.32 -8.84
CA LYS A 82 -11.10 -5.55 -8.05
C LYS A 82 -10.59 -5.41 -6.62
N LEU A 83 -9.52 -4.65 -6.41
CA LEU A 83 -8.95 -4.38 -5.09
C LEU A 83 -9.87 -3.48 -4.27
N MET A 84 -10.43 -2.44 -4.89
CA MET A 84 -11.32 -1.46 -4.24
C MET A 84 -12.60 -2.11 -3.67
N ASN A 85 -13.04 -3.22 -4.25
CA ASN A 85 -14.13 -4.01 -3.68
C ASN A 85 -13.71 -4.84 -2.45
N ASN A 86 -12.41 -4.86 -2.12
CA ASN A 86 -11.82 -5.64 -1.05
C ASN A 86 -10.89 -4.76 -0.20
N PRO A 87 -11.42 -3.91 0.70
CA PRO A 87 -10.64 -2.88 1.39
C PRO A 87 -9.45 -3.40 2.20
N ARG A 88 -9.55 -4.64 2.73
CA ARG A 88 -8.43 -5.25 3.46
C ARG A 88 -7.29 -5.64 2.52
N LEU A 89 -7.61 -6.19 1.35
CA LEU A 89 -6.61 -6.57 0.36
C LEU A 89 -5.90 -5.34 -0.20
N ASP A 90 -6.67 -4.29 -0.53
CA ASP A 90 -6.16 -3.00 -0.99
C ASP A 90 -5.23 -2.37 0.05
N SER A 91 -5.69 -2.24 1.30
CA SER A 91 -4.86 -1.72 2.39
C SER A 91 -3.59 -2.53 2.61
N THR A 92 -3.66 -3.87 2.51
CA THR A 92 -2.49 -4.75 2.68
C THR A 92 -1.49 -4.54 1.55
N PHE A 93 -1.97 -4.41 0.31
CA PHE A 93 -1.12 -4.13 -0.85
C PHE A 93 -0.40 -2.78 -0.70
N LEU A 94 -1.12 -1.73 -0.36
CA LEU A 94 -0.54 -0.40 -0.19
C LEU A 94 0.43 -0.33 1.01
N LEU A 95 0.13 -1.02 2.11
CA LEU A 95 1.02 -1.14 3.26
C LEU A 95 2.32 -1.90 2.93
N TRP A 96 2.32 -2.73 1.91
CA TRP A 96 3.53 -3.34 1.38
C TRP A 96 4.21 -2.45 0.34
N LEU A 97 3.48 -1.95 -0.66
CA LEU A 97 4.04 -1.19 -1.78
C LEU A 97 4.76 0.09 -1.34
N LEU A 98 4.12 0.87 -0.44
CA LEU A 98 4.67 2.17 -0.06
C LEU A 98 6.00 2.07 0.71
N PRO A 99 6.18 1.18 1.70
CA PRO A 99 7.49 0.93 2.30
C PRO A 99 8.51 0.40 1.30
N GLU A 100 8.11 -0.53 0.42
CA GLU A 100 9.00 -1.12 -0.58
C GLU A 100 9.63 -0.05 -1.46
N LEU A 101 8.83 0.91 -1.93
CA LEU A 101 9.31 2.07 -2.68
C LEU A 101 10.30 2.91 -1.88
N PHE A 102 10.06 3.08 -0.59
CA PHE A 102 10.90 3.92 0.26
C PHE A 102 12.19 3.21 0.68
N GLU A 103 12.13 1.92 1.00
CA GLU A 103 13.25 1.18 1.55
C GLU A 103 14.24 0.72 0.47
N ASN A 104 13.75 0.28 -0.68
CA ASN A 104 14.59 -0.35 -1.71
C ASN A 104 15.09 0.63 -2.77
N LEU A 105 14.42 1.78 -2.96
CA LEU A 105 14.95 2.77 -3.90
C LEU A 105 16.15 3.54 -3.30
N PRO A 106 17.23 3.74 -4.09
CA PRO A 106 18.37 4.51 -3.63
C PRO A 106 18.04 6.00 -3.48
N GLU A 107 18.72 6.67 -2.58
CA GLU A 107 18.72 8.14 -2.53
C GLU A 107 19.37 8.71 -3.80
N VAL A 108 18.64 9.54 -4.51
CA VAL A 108 19.09 10.15 -5.79
C VAL A 108 19.14 11.69 -5.72
N GLY A 109 18.78 12.25 -4.57
CA GLY A 109 18.70 13.70 -4.38
C GLY A 109 17.48 14.31 -5.07
N ASP A 110 17.67 15.40 -5.79
CA ASP A 110 16.61 16.12 -6.51
C ASP A 110 16.91 16.13 -8.02
N PRO A 111 16.62 15.05 -8.74
CA PRO A 111 16.86 14.96 -10.17
C PRO A 111 15.88 15.88 -10.93
N GLU A 112 16.32 16.40 -12.10
CA GLU A 112 15.47 17.23 -12.97
C GLU A 112 14.16 16.54 -13.38
N LYS A 113 14.17 15.21 -13.48
CA LYS A 113 12.99 14.40 -13.82
C LYS A 113 12.89 13.23 -12.84
N PRO A 114 11.68 12.93 -12.35
CA PRO A 114 11.48 11.77 -11.50
C PRO A 114 11.78 10.47 -12.28
N LYS A 115 12.31 9.47 -11.58
CA LYS A 115 12.55 8.14 -12.13
C LYS A 115 11.27 7.30 -12.20
N LEU A 116 10.35 7.57 -11.32
CA LEU A 116 9.06 6.90 -11.23
C LEU A 116 7.99 7.92 -10.80
N VAL A 117 6.80 7.80 -11.35
CA VAL A 117 5.67 8.67 -10.99
C VAL A 117 4.46 7.80 -10.69
N PHE A 118 3.86 8.02 -9.53
CA PHE A 118 2.59 7.41 -9.14
C PHE A 118 1.44 8.40 -9.29
N PHE A 119 0.37 7.93 -9.91
CA PHE A 119 -0.91 8.60 -9.93
C PHE A 119 -1.92 7.76 -9.14
N PHE A 120 -2.41 8.32 -8.05
CA PHE A 120 -3.53 7.76 -7.31
C PHE A 120 -4.81 8.43 -7.82
N ASP A 121 -5.48 7.77 -8.76
CA ASP A 121 -6.77 8.21 -9.25
C ASP A 121 -7.84 7.90 -8.21
N GLU A 122 -8.90 8.74 -8.15
CA GLU A 122 -9.93 8.67 -7.10
C GLU A 122 -9.33 8.59 -5.69
N ALA A 123 -8.36 9.47 -5.42
CA ALA A 123 -7.55 9.43 -4.18
C ALA A 123 -8.37 9.46 -2.89
N HIS A 124 -9.63 9.91 -2.93
CA HIS A 124 -10.55 9.83 -1.79
C HIS A 124 -10.73 8.39 -1.29
N LEU A 125 -10.63 7.38 -2.16
CA LEU A 125 -10.73 5.98 -1.78
C LEU A 125 -9.53 5.49 -0.97
N LEU A 126 -8.37 6.09 -1.20
CA LEU A 126 -7.14 5.80 -0.43
C LEU A 126 -7.26 6.29 1.03
N PHE A 127 -8.02 7.36 1.27
CA PHE A 127 -8.10 8.02 2.57
C PHE A 127 -9.39 7.71 3.34
N ASN A 128 -10.50 7.44 2.65
CA ASN A 128 -11.78 7.12 3.27
C ASN A 128 -11.71 5.75 3.94
N ASP A 129 -12.07 5.70 5.22
CA ASP A 129 -12.09 4.47 6.03
C ASP A 129 -10.76 3.70 6.07
N ALA A 130 -9.66 4.34 5.68
CA ALA A 130 -8.34 3.73 5.68
C ALA A 130 -7.86 3.41 7.11
N PRO A 131 -7.21 2.26 7.33
CA PRO A 131 -6.57 1.98 8.60
C PRO A 131 -5.56 3.06 8.97
N LYS A 132 -5.50 3.42 10.26
CA LYS A 132 -4.57 4.45 10.75
C LYS A 132 -3.12 4.18 10.32
N ALA A 133 -2.69 2.91 10.36
CA ALA A 133 -1.36 2.51 9.92
C ALA A 133 -1.08 2.85 8.44
N LEU A 134 -2.09 2.75 7.56
CA LEU A 134 -1.96 3.13 6.16
C LEU A 134 -1.83 4.64 6.01
N LEU A 135 -2.66 5.42 6.69
CA LEU A 135 -2.58 6.88 6.66
C LEU A 135 -1.21 7.39 7.12
N GLU A 136 -0.71 6.89 8.24
CA GLU A 136 0.62 7.23 8.76
C GLU A 136 1.73 6.86 7.76
N LYS A 137 1.60 5.73 7.07
CA LYS A 137 2.57 5.31 6.05
C LYS A 137 2.50 6.20 4.81
N VAL A 138 1.31 6.55 4.32
CA VAL A 138 1.15 7.49 3.19
C VAL A 138 1.77 8.83 3.53
N GLU A 139 1.50 9.40 4.70
CA GLU A 139 2.10 10.66 5.14
C GLU A 139 3.63 10.59 5.19
N GLN A 140 4.18 9.52 5.74
CA GLN A 140 5.62 9.30 5.81
C GLN A 140 6.25 9.25 4.41
N VAL A 141 5.66 8.45 3.52
CA VAL A 141 6.16 8.25 2.16
C VAL A 141 6.09 9.56 1.37
N VAL A 142 4.96 10.24 1.34
CA VAL A 142 4.79 11.50 0.59
C VAL A 142 5.82 12.55 1.01
N ARG A 143 6.14 12.61 2.30
CA ARG A 143 7.14 13.55 2.82
C ARG A 143 8.56 13.24 2.36
N LEU A 144 8.92 11.97 2.21
CA LEU A 144 10.31 11.52 2.04
C LEU A 144 10.65 10.99 0.65
N ILE A 145 9.63 10.59 -0.13
CA ILE A 145 9.84 9.84 -1.38
C ILE A 145 10.52 10.67 -2.49
N ARG A 146 10.47 12.00 -2.38
CA ARG A 146 11.10 12.90 -3.35
C ARG A 146 12.61 12.65 -3.45
N SER A 147 13.30 12.43 -2.32
CA SER A 147 14.74 12.14 -2.31
C SER A 147 15.10 10.85 -3.03
N LYS A 148 14.13 9.96 -3.23
CA LYS A 148 14.25 8.73 -4.02
C LYS A 148 13.98 8.94 -5.52
N GLY A 149 13.68 10.18 -5.92
CA GLY A 149 13.34 10.51 -7.31
C GLY A 149 11.96 10.03 -7.74
N VAL A 150 11.02 9.89 -6.81
CA VAL A 150 9.64 9.49 -7.09
C VAL A 150 8.69 10.66 -6.93
N GLY A 151 7.86 10.87 -7.96
CA GLY A 151 6.75 11.82 -7.93
C GLY A 151 5.44 11.13 -7.53
N VAL A 152 4.62 11.80 -6.73
CA VAL A 152 3.30 11.30 -6.35
C VAL A 152 2.24 12.33 -6.68
N PHE A 153 1.19 11.90 -7.37
CA PHE A 153 0.03 12.73 -7.73
C PHE A 153 -1.24 12.09 -7.16
N PHE A 154 -2.01 12.90 -6.45
CA PHE A 154 -3.35 12.53 -6.02
C PHE A 154 -4.36 13.22 -6.93
N VAL A 155 -5.23 12.45 -7.57
CA VAL A 155 -6.32 12.93 -8.42
C VAL A 155 -7.62 12.68 -7.68
N THR A 156 -8.38 13.74 -7.41
CA THR A 156 -9.64 13.65 -6.68
C THR A 156 -10.62 14.72 -7.14
N GLN A 157 -11.89 14.52 -6.87
CA GLN A 157 -12.97 15.45 -7.23
C GLN A 157 -13.07 16.61 -6.24
N ASN A 158 -12.62 16.42 -5.00
CA ASN A 158 -12.69 17.44 -3.96
C ASN A 158 -11.36 17.52 -3.17
N PRO A 159 -10.75 18.71 -3.04
CA PRO A 159 -9.51 18.88 -2.26
C PRO A 159 -9.62 18.42 -0.80
N LEU A 160 -10.81 18.48 -0.20
CA LEU A 160 -11.06 18.06 1.18
C LEU A 160 -11.05 16.53 1.38
N ASP A 161 -10.93 15.77 0.30
CA ASP A 161 -10.83 14.31 0.38
C ASP A 161 -9.43 13.84 0.79
N VAL A 162 -8.42 14.71 0.58
CA VAL A 162 -7.03 14.43 0.98
C VAL A 162 -6.77 15.06 2.35
N PRO A 163 -6.25 14.30 3.33
CA PRO A 163 -5.96 14.82 4.67
C PRO A 163 -5.03 16.05 4.63
N GLU A 164 -5.26 17.02 5.51
CA GLU A 164 -4.44 18.24 5.60
C GLU A 164 -2.96 17.95 5.83
N THR A 165 -2.65 16.89 6.57
CA THR A 165 -1.27 16.44 6.81
C THR A 165 -0.56 16.02 5.55
N VAL A 166 -1.27 15.38 4.61
CA VAL A 166 -0.77 15.02 3.28
C VAL A 166 -0.73 16.24 2.38
N LEU A 167 -1.81 17.03 2.33
CA LEU A 167 -1.88 18.27 1.53
C LEU A 167 -0.75 19.24 1.84
N GLY A 168 -0.35 19.33 3.12
CA GLY A 168 0.76 20.16 3.57
C GLY A 168 2.14 19.74 3.04
N GLN A 169 2.28 18.49 2.55
CA GLN A 169 3.51 17.97 1.97
C GLN A 169 3.57 18.14 0.44
N LEU A 170 2.44 18.43 -0.20
CA LEU A 170 2.36 18.57 -1.66
C LEU A 170 2.87 19.95 -2.10
N GLY A 171 3.85 19.94 -3.00
CA GLY A 171 4.47 21.18 -3.51
C GLY A 171 3.60 21.93 -4.51
N ASN A 172 2.69 21.26 -5.20
CA ASN A 172 1.86 21.85 -6.25
C ASN A 172 0.41 21.38 -6.15
N ARG A 173 -0.52 22.27 -6.52
CA ARG A 173 -1.93 21.97 -6.67
C ARG A 173 -2.40 22.43 -8.04
N VAL A 174 -3.11 21.57 -8.76
CA VAL A 174 -3.78 21.91 -10.01
C VAL A 174 -5.27 21.73 -9.78
N GLN A 175 -6.04 22.82 -9.85
CA GLN A 175 -7.47 22.80 -9.60
C GLN A 175 -8.20 23.32 -10.84
N HIS A 176 -9.12 22.51 -11.36
CA HIS A 176 -10.11 22.96 -12.33
C HIS A 176 -11.24 23.69 -11.62
N ALA A 177 -12.07 24.42 -12.39
CA ALA A 177 -13.18 25.17 -11.85
C ALA A 177 -14.07 24.31 -10.94
N LEU A 178 -14.10 24.64 -9.67
CA LEU A 178 -14.95 23.97 -8.69
C LEU A 178 -16.37 24.56 -8.81
N ARG A 179 -17.36 23.70 -9.03
CA ARG A 179 -18.76 24.09 -8.91
C ARG A 179 -19.18 23.94 -7.45
N ALA A 180 -19.00 25.01 -6.68
CA ALA A 180 -19.25 25.01 -5.23
C ALA A 180 -20.77 25.08 -4.94
N PHE A 181 -21.49 23.99 -5.12
CA PHE A 181 -22.93 23.92 -4.86
C PHE A 181 -23.29 23.53 -3.43
N THR A 182 -22.37 22.88 -2.70
CA THR A 182 -22.61 22.47 -1.33
C THR A 182 -21.79 23.31 -0.34
N PRO A 183 -22.21 23.39 0.95
CA PRO A 183 -21.42 24.05 1.98
C PRO A 183 -20.01 23.43 2.15
N ARG A 184 -19.83 22.15 1.80
CA ARG A 184 -18.53 21.48 1.79
C ARG A 184 -17.65 21.99 0.65
N ASP A 185 -18.21 22.14 -0.55
CA ASP A 185 -17.47 22.63 -1.72
C ASP A 185 -17.05 24.11 -1.55
N GLN A 186 -17.84 24.89 -0.80
CA GLN A 186 -17.53 26.29 -0.52
C GLN A 186 -16.37 26.47 0.48
N LYS A 187 -16.00 25.42 1.21
CA LYS A 187 -14.86 25.41 2.14
C LYS A 187 -13.56 24.86 1.51
N ALA A 188 -13.65 24.23 0.35
CA ALA A 188 -12.52 23.70 -0.39
C ALA A 188 -11.85 24.80 -1.21
#